data_bf66747a7e87d94305e661b46db106e3
#
_entry.id   bf66747a7e87d94305e661b46db106e3
#
_cell.length_a   1.000
_cell.length_b   1.000
_cell.length_c   1.000
_cell.angle_alpha   90.00
_cell.angle_beta   90.00
_cell.angle_gamma   90.00
#
_symmetry.space_group_name_H-M   'P 1'
#
loop_
_entity.id
_entity.type
_entity.pdbx_description
1 polymer ?
#
loop_
_entity_poly.entity_id
_entity_poly.type
_entity_poly.pdbx_seq_one_letter_code
_entity_poly.pdbx_strand_id
1 'polypeptide(L)'
;MHISECLECSSSTLQESDVFEHGAYPVYGANGIVGYLDNYNTENEAVYIIKDGSGVGTVSYVTGKCSATGTLNILQAPNGYSLRYLYYLLKVFNFEPYKTGMAIPHIYFKDYGKAKIFCPLYSEQLKYATLLSTIDDKLSTEQDILKSLNLEKQYLLCQMFI
;
A
#
# COMPACT_ATOMS: atom_id res chain seq x y z
N MET A 1 -14.73 -17.15 2.09
CA MET A 1 -15.23 -15.78 1.87
C MET A 1 -14.55 -15.22 0.63
N HIS A 2 -15.23 -14.43 -0.18
CA HIS A 2 -14.60 -13.75 -1.32
C HIS A 2 -13.99 -12.40 -0.91
N ILE A 3 -12.95 -11.95 -1.61
CA ILE A 3 -12.33 -10.64 -1.34
C ILE A 3 -13.36 -9.51 -1.43
N SER A 4 -14.25 -9.57 -2.42
CA SER A 4 -15.32 -8.56 -2.61
C SER A 4 -16.41 -8.54 -1.51
N GLU A 5 -16.42 -9.52 -0.62
CA GLU A 5 -17.34 -9.54 0.54
C GLU A 5 -16.76 -8.79 1.74
N CYS A 6 -15.45 -8.59 1.78
CA CYS A 6 -14.73 -7.97 2.90
C CYS A 6 -13.95 -6.70 2.51
N LEU A 7 -13.94 -6.34 1.22
CA LEU A 7 -13.31 -5.12 0.72
C LEU A 7 -14.19 -4.43 -0.32
N GLU A 8 -14.28 -3.12 -0.19
CA GLU A 8 -14.84 -2.23 -1.19
C GLU A 8 -13.70 -1.60 -2.00
N CYS A 9 -13.91 -1.48 -3.32
CA CYS A 9 -12.91 -0.92 -4.22
C CYS A 9 -13.43 0.34 -4.91
N SER A 10 -12.65 1.38 -4.84
CA SER A 10 -12.83 2.59 -5.64
C SER A 10 -11.59 2.88 -6.48
N SER A 11 -11.75 3.75 -7.47
CA SER A 11 -10.67 4.21 -8.34
C SER A 11 -10.74 5.73 -8.49
N SER A 12 -9.58 6.35 -8.60
CA SER A 12 -9.46 7.78 -8.90
C SER A 12 -9.27 8.00 -10.40
N THR A 13 -9.63 9.18 -10.88
CA THR A 13 -9.30 9.68 -12.21
C THR A 13 -8.09 10.63 -12.20
N LEU A 14 -7.52 10.86 -11.01
CA LEU A 14 -6.39 11.75 -10.83
C LEU A 14 -5.15 11.25 -11.58
N GLN A 15 -4.51 12.16 -12.32
CA GLN A 15 -3.28 11.86 -13.06
C GLN A 15 -2.07 12.50 -12.37
N GLU A 16 -0.87 12.00 -12.67
CA GLU A 16 0.37 12.57 -12.13
C GLU A 16 0.61 14.01 -12.64
N SER A 17 0.02 14.39 -13.79
CA SER A 17 0.05 15.76 -14.30
C SER A 17 -0.78 16.76 -13.50
N ASP A 18 -1.68 16.27 -12.64
CA ASP A 18 -2.62 17.11 -11.88
C ASP A 18 -2.09 17.49 -10.49
N VAL A 19 -0.90 16.97 -10.10
CA VAL A 19 -0.31 17.18 -8.79
C VAL A 19 0.76 18.27 -8.81
N PHE A 20 1.04 18.85 -7.63
CA PHE A 20 2.03 19.89 -7.43
C PHE A 20 3.23 19.38 -6.63
N GLU A 21 4.35 20.08 -6.71
CA GLU A 21 5.54 19.78 -5.89
C GLU A 21 5.28 20.00 -4.39
N HIS A 22 4.35 20.91 -4.06
CA HIS A 22 3.99 21.26 -2.69
C HIS A 22 2.47 21.29 -2.52
N GLY A 23 1.98 20.93 -1.35
CA GLY A 23 0.57 20.89 -0.99
C GLY A 23 0.36 20.30 0.41
N ALA A 24 -0.88 20.31 0.89
CA ALA A 24 -1.21 19.85 2.23
C ALA A 24 -1.19 18.30 2.36
N TYR A 25 -1.52 17.58 1.30
CA TYR A 25 -1.71 16.12 1.35
C TYR A 25 -0.95 15.40 0.24
N PRO A 26 -0.25 14.29 0.57
CA PRO A 26 0.50 13.53 -0.42
C PRO A 26 -0.41 12.79 -1.39
N VAL A 27 0.06 12.68 -2.63
CA VAL A 27 -0.58 11.89 -3.69
C VAL A 27 0.32 10.70 -4.04
N TYR A 28 -0.25 9.52 -4.00
CA TYR A 28 0.44 8.26 -4.30
C TYR A 28 0.15 7.81 -5.73
N GLY A 29 1.20 7.43 -6.43
CA GLY A 29 1.15 6.72 -7.71
C GLY A 29 1.81 5.35 -7.62
N ALA A 30 2.08 4.72 -8.76
CA ALA A 30 2.69 3.39 -8.82
C ALA A 30 4.09 3.33 -8.20
N ASN A 31 4.83 4.43 -8.19
CA ASN A 31 6.21 4.52 -7.68
C ASN A 31 6.33 5.24 -6.32
N GLY A 32 5.24 5.35 -5.57
CA GLY A 32 5.21 6.07 -4.30
C GLY A 32 4.59 7.45 -4.41
N ILE A 33 5.05 8.41 -3.61
CA ILE A 33 4.53 9.79 -3.63
C ILE A 33 4.97 10.47 -4.93
N VAL A 34 3.99 10.95 -5.71
CA VAL A 34 4.19 11.61 -7.01
C VAL A 34 4.02 13.13 -6.93
N GLY A 35 3.47 13.63 -5.84
CA GLY A 35 3.26 15.06 -5.59
C GLY A 35 2.28 15.29 -4.44
N TYR A 36 1.70 16.48 -4.41
CA TYR A 36 0.82 16.93 -3.33
C TYR A 36 -0.40 17.67 -3.90
N LEU A 37 -1.49 17.67 -3.12
CA LEU A 37 -2.71 18.44 -3.38
C LEU A 37 -3.21 19.07 -2.07
N ASP A 38 -4.09 20.06 -2.19
CA ASP A 38 -4.78 20.68 -1.02
C ASP A 38 -6.10 19.98 -0.70
N ASN A 39 -6.46 18.96 -1.46
CA ASN A 39 -7.59 18.07 -1.22
C ASN A 39 -7.14 16.61 -1.16
N TYR A 40 -8.06 15.71 -0.81
CA TYR A 40 -7.76 14.28 -0.67
C TYR A 40 -8.95 13.42 -1.13
N ASN A 41 -8.66 12.19 -1.60
CA ASN A 41 -9.66 11.17 -1.93
C ASN A 41 -9.65 9.99 -0.94
N THR A 42 -8.71 9.99 0.00
CA THR A 42 -8.65 9.05 1.14
C THR A 42 -8.54 9.87 2.42
N GLU A 43 -9.44 9.64 3.38
CA GLU A 43 -9.48 10.43 4.61
C GLU A 43 -8.77 9.76 5.79
N ASN A 44 -8.95 8.44 5.96
CA ASN A 44 -8.48 7.71 7.13
C ASN A 44 -7.38 6.70 6.73
N GLU A 45 -7.79 5.47 6.47
CA GLU A 45 -6.90 4.39 6.06
C GLU A 45 -7.41 3.73 4.78
N ALA A 46 -6.50 3.28 3.95
CA ALA A 46 -6.80 2.51 2.76
C ALA A 46 -5.67 1.55 2.42
N VAL A 47 -5.99 0.53 1.64
CA VAL A 47 -5.02 -0.30 0.96
C VAL A 47 -4.99 0.09 -0.51
N TYR A 48 -3.83 0.50 -0.99
CA TYR A 48 -3.61 0.80 -2.40
C TYR A 48 -2.97 -0.39 -3.09
N ILE A 49 -3.52 -0.76 -4.25
CA ILE A 49 -2.97 -1.80 -5.10
C ILE A 49 -2.68 -1.21 -6.48
N ILE A 50 -1.45 -1.39 -6.96
CA ILE A 50 -1.10 -1.01 -8.33
C ILE A 50 -1.89 -1.90 -9.28
N LYS A 51 -2.78 -1.29 -10.07
CA LYS A 51 -3.63 -2.00 -11.02
C LYS A 51 -3.11 -2.01 -12.44
N ASP A 52 -2.23 -1.05 -12.78
CA ASP A 52 -1.71 -0.84 -14.13
C ASP A 52 -0.18 -0.70 -14.12
N GLY A 53 0.51 -1.36 -15.04
CA GLY A 53 1.93 -1.20 -15.28
C GLY A 53 2.82 -2.27 -14.65
N SER A 54 4.13 -2.01 -14.60
CA SER A 54 5.15 -2.99 -14.21
C SER A 54 5.05 -3.48 -12.76
N GLY A 55 4.49 -2.66 -11.87
CA GLY A 55 4.31 -3.00 -10.44
C GLY A 55 2.96 -3.62 -10.10
N VAL A 56 2.17 -4.04 -11.07
CA VAL A 56 0.81 -4.58 -10.87
C VAL A 56 0.77 -5.68 -9.80
N GLY A 57 -0.15 -5.51 -8.84
CA GLY A 57 -0.29 -6.39 -7.68
C GLY A 57 0.52 -5.97 -6.46
N THR A 58 1.34 -4.93 -6.54
CA THR A 58 2.01 -4.37 -5.36
C THR A 58 0.99 -3.71 -4.44
N VAL A 59 1.05 -4.06 -3.17
CA VAL A 59 0.10 -3.66 -2.13
C VAL A 59 0.78 -2.74 -1.12
N SER A 60 0.17 -1.61 -0.84
CA SER A 60 0.63 -0.65 0.18
C SER A 60 -0.51 -0.26 1.11
N TYR A 61 -0.16 0.03 2.38
CA TYR A 61 -1.10 0.51 3.38
C TYR A 61 -0.83 1.99 3.64
N VAL A 62 -1.86 2.80 3.57
CA VAL A 62 -1.79 4.24 3.79
C VAL A 62 -2.72 4.66 4.92
N THR A 63 -2.34 5.72 5.63
CA THR A 63 -3.12 6.29 6.73
C THR A 63 -3.17 7.81 6.61
N GLY A 64 -4.24 8.40 7.12
CA GLY A 64 -4.44 9.83 7.10
C GLY A 64 -4.92 10.34 5.74
N LYS A 65 -5.01 11.65 5.64
CA LYS A 65 -5.49 12.34 4.44
C LYS A 65 -4.45 12.26 3.33
N CYS A 66 -4.81 11.59 2.25
CA CYS A 66 -3.96 11.43 1.07
C CYS A 66 -4.81 11.15 -0.18
N SER A 67 -4.17 11.04 -1.32
CA SER A 67 -4.85 10.69 -2.56
C SER A 67 -4.11 9.59 -3.32
N ALA A 68 -4.86 8.84 -4.11
CA ALA A 68 -4.32 7.89 -5.08
C ALA A 68 -4.57 8.38 -6.51
N THR A 69 -3.60 8.18 -7.38
CA THR A 69 -3.79 8.37 -8.83
C THR A 69 -4.64 7.25 -9.44
N GLY A 70 -5.04 7.44 -10.69
CA GLY A 70 -5.82 6.47 -11.45
C GLY A 70 -5.14 5.12 -11.70
N THR A 71 -3.82 5.01 -11.44
CA THR A 71 -3.06 3.75 -11.56
C THR A 71 -3.24 2.81 -10.38
N LEU A 72 -3.92 3.27 -9.31
CA LEU A 72 -4.15 2.52 -8.09
C LEU A 72 -5.63 2.15 -7.91
N ASN A 73 -5.89 0.96 -7.38
CA ASN A 73 -7.14 0.64 -6.71
C ASN A 73 -7.05 1.10 -5.26
N ILE A 74 -8.11 1.74 -4.78
CA ILE A 74 -8.28 2.16 -3.37
C ILE A 74 -9.22 1.16 -2.73
N LEU A 75 -8.72 0.39 -1.76
CA LEU A 75 -9.50 -0.61 -1.05
C LEU A 75 -9.77 -0.16 0.39
N GLN A 76 -11.00 -0.31 0.81
CA GLN A 76 -11.46 -0.02 2.18
C GLN A 76 -12.24 -1.23 2.71
N ALA A 77 -12.19 -1.45 4.02
CA ALA A 77 -12.93 -2.52 4.66
C ALA A 77 -14.24 -1.97 5.25
N PRO A 78 -15.39 -2.59 4.98
CA PRO A 78 -16.63 -2.28 5.69
C PRO A 78 -16.55 -2.71 7.15
N ASN A 79 -17.52 -2.25 7.95
CA ASN A 79 -17.60 -2.60 9.36
C ASN A 79 -17.58 -4.12 9.58
N GLY A 80 -16.80 -4.58 10.55
CA GLY A 80 -16.65 -5.99 10.88
C GLY A 80 -15.43 -6.66 10.27
N TYR A 81 -14.65 -5.94 9.47
CA TYR A 81 -13.39 -6.41 8.90
C TYR A 81 -12.22 -5.49 9.26
N SER A 82 -11.07 -6.08 9.55
CA SER A 82 -9.84 -5.36 9.81
C SER A 82 -9.10 -5.09 8.50
N LEU A 83 -9.05 -3.83 8.07
CA LEU A 83 -8.33 -3.45 6.85
C LEU A 83 -6.84 -3.82 6.93
N ARG A 84 -6.23 -3.69 8.11
CA ARG A 84 -4.84 -4.06 8.33
C ARG A 84 -4.58 -5.57 8.21
N TYR A 85 -5.51 -6.40 8.68
CA TYR A 85 -5.46 -7.85 8.45
C TYR A 85 -5.54 -8.18 6.96
N LEU A 86 -6.50 -7.57 6.26
CA LEU A 86 -6.69 -7.76 4.82
C LEU A 86 -5.50 -7.27 4.01
N TYR A 87 -4.85 -6.18 4.43
CA TYR A 87 -3.58 -5.73 3.84
C TYR A 87 -2.50 -6.82 3.88
N TYR A 88 -2.25 -7.44 5.05
CA TYR A 88 -1.26 -8.51 5.16
C TYR A 88 -1.62 -9.74 4.32
N LEU A 89 -2.90 -10.09 4.27
CA LEU A 89 -3.39 -11.14 3.40
C LEU A 89 -3.10 -10.82 1.93
N LEU A 90 -3.40 -9.59 1.50
CA LEU A 90 -3.18 -9.16 0.12
C LEU A 90 -1.70 -9.09 -0.25
N LYS A 91 -0.80 -8.81 0.70
CA LYS A 91 0.66 -8.84 0.46
C LYS A 91 1.18 -10.21 0.02
N VAL A 92 0.54 -11.28 0.46
CA VAL A 92 0.90 -12.66 0.10
C VAL A 92 -0.03 -13.27 -0.94
N PHE A 93 -1.07 -12.54 -1.35
CA PHE A 93 -2.03 -12.99 -2.34
C PHE A 93 -1.39 -13.05 -3.73
N ASN A 94 -1.61 -14.15 -4.45
CA ASN A 94 -1.10 -14.31 -5.80
C ASN A 94 -2.01 -13.64 -6.82
N PHE A 95 -1.58 -12.46 -7.32
CA PHE A 95 -2.29 -11.72 -8.37
C PHE A 95 -2.00 -12.23 -9.79
N GLU A 96 -1.01 -13.10 -10.00
CA GLU A 96 -0.60 -13.55 -11.34
C GLU A 96 -1.76 -14.10 -12.19
N PRO A 97 -2.68 -14.95 -11.65
CA PRO A 97 -3.79 -15.48 -12.43
C PRO A 97 -4.80 -14.43 -12.92
N TYR A 98 -4.75 -13.21 -12.33
CA TYR A 98 -5.68 -12.11 -12.62
C TYR A 98 -5.06 -11.01 -13.48
N LYS A 99 -3.77 -11.15 -13.82
CA LYS A 99 -3.10 -10.22 -14.73
C LYS A 99 -3.57 -10.43 -16.15
N THR A 100 -3.92 -9.34 -16.81
CA THR A 100 -4.29 -9.28 -18.22
C THR A 100 -3.43 -8.26 -18.95
N GLY A 101 -3.38 -8.30 -20.27
CA GLY A 101 -2.57 -7.40 -21.09
C GLY A 101 -1.16 -7.95 -21.37
N MET A 102 -0.77 -8.01 -22.67
CA MET A 102 0.53 -8.55 -23.07
C MET A 102 1.67 -7.52 -22.93
N ALA A 103 1.43 -6.27 -23.27
CA ALA A 103 2.44 -5.21 -23.22
C ALA A 103 2.43 -4.44 -21.89
N ILE A 104 1.25 -4.12 -21.38
CA ILE A 104 1.05 -3.44 -20.11
C ILE A 104 0.13 -4.31 -19.26
N PRO A 105 0.62 -4.91 -18.17
CA PRO A 105 -0.21 -5.75 -17.33
C PRO A 105 -1.22 -4.92 -16.54
N HIS A 106 -2.43 -5.47 -16.39
CA HIS A 106 -3.53 -4.87 -15.62
C HIS A 106 -4.17 -5.92 -14.73
N ILE A 107 -4.72 -5.48 -13.60
CA ILE A 107 -5.62 -6.28 -12.77
C ILE A 107 -6.92 -5.51 -12.51
N TYR A 108 -8.03 -6.23 -12.46
CA TYR A 108 -9.35 -5.66 -12.19
C TYR A 108 -9.94 -6.24 -10.91
N PHE A 109 -10.46 -5.39 -10.04
CA PHE A 109 -11.11 -5.82 -8.80
C PHE A 109 -12.27 -6.81 -9.05
N LYS A 110 -13.03 -6.61 -10.14
CA LYS A 110 -14.11 -7.52 -10.54
C LYS A 110 -13.65 -8.98 -10.75
N ASP A 111 -12.37 -9.19 -11.02
CA ASP A 111 -11.78 -10.52 -11.27
C ASP A 111 -11.14 -11.09 -10.00
N TYR A 112 -10.14 -10.41 -9.41
CA TYR A 112 -9.52 -10.90 -8.17
C TYR A 112 -10.42 -10.79 -6.95
N GLY A 113 -11.43 -9.91 -6.95
CA GLY A 113 -12.45 -9.82 -5.91
C GLY A 113 -13.27 -11.10 -5.72
N LYS A 114 -13.35 -11.96 -6.74
CA LYS A 114 -14.01 -13.28 -6.68
C LYS A 114 -13.14 -14.37 -6.04
N ALA A 115 -11.87 -14.09 -5.80
CA ALA A 115 -10.98 -15.05 -5.17
C ALA A 115 -11.43 -15.35 -3.74
N LYS A 116 -11.33 -16.62 -3.36
CA LYS A 116 -11.61 -17.05 -1.99
C LYS A 116 -10.40 -16.84 -1.12
N ILE A 117 -10.62 -16.25 0.04
CA ILE A 117 -9.62 -16.01 1.05
C ILE A 117 -10.05 -16.59 2.40
N PHE A 118 -9.08 -16.84 3.26
CA PHE A 118 -9.32 -17.14 4.66
C PHE A 118 -9.58 -15.82 5.40
N CYS A 119 -10.75 -15.69 6.00
CA CYS A 119 -11.14 -14.54 6.79
C CYS A 119 -11.74 -15.04 8.12
N PRO A 120 -10.97 -15.06 9.21
CA PRO A 120 -11.42 -15.54 10.51
C PRO A 120 -12.35 -14.52 11.19
N LEU A 121 -12.77 -14.81 12.42
CA LEU A 121 -13.54 -13.87 13.24
C LEU A 121 -12.78 -12.56 13.43
N TYR A 122 -13.50 -11.45 13.52
CA TYR A 122 -12.92 -10.10 13.65
C TYR A 122 -11.89 -9.99 14.79
N SER A 123 -12.15 -10.61 15.93
CA SER A 123 -11.20 -10.66 17.07
C SER A 123 -9.88 -11.33 16.73
N GLU A 124 -9.90 -12.34 15.86
CA GLU A 124 -8.69 -13.02 15.40
C GLU A 124 -7.96 -12.20 14.35
N GLN A 125 -8.73 -11.56 13.44
CA GLN A 125 -8.15 -10.61 12.48
C GLN A 125 -7.34 -9.52 13.20
N LEU A 126 -7.89 -8.95 14.29
CA LEU A 126 -7.18 -7.94 15.09
C LEU A 126 -5.90 -8.48 15.73
N LYS A 127 -5.92 -9.71 16.25
CA LYS A 127 -4.73 -10.35 16.83
C LYS A 127 -3.62 -10.52 15.79
N TYR A 128 -3.95 -11.05 14.61
CA TYR A 128 -2.98 -11.20 13.51
C TYR A 128 -2.47 -9.84 13.02
N ALA A 129 -3.35 -8.88 12.82
CA ALA A 129 -2.97 -7.53 12.41
C ALA A 129 -2.02 -6.86 13.40
N THR A 130 -2.31 -6.96 14.71
CA THR A 130 -1.46 -6.38 15.76
C THR A 130 -0.10 -7.06 15.81
N LEU A 131 -0.05 -8.40 15.74
CA LEU A 131 1.21 -9.13 15.74
C LEU A 131 2.09 -8.73 14.56
N LEU A 132 1.53 -8.74 13.35
CA LEU A 132 2.28 -8.43 12.13
C LEU A 132 2.71 -6.96 12.07
N SER A 133 1.86 -6.02 12.50
CA SER A 133 2.24 -4.61 12.55
C SER A 133 3.33 -4.32 13.58
N THR A 134 3.32 -5.01 14.73
CA THR A 134 4.40 -4.89 15.71
C THR A 134 5.75 -5.38 15.15
N ILE A 135 5.73 -6.44 14.33
CA ILE A 135 6.93 -6.93 13.62
C ILE A 135 7.39 -5.90 12.57
N ASP A 136 6.48 -5.35 11.79
CA ASP A 136 6.82 -4.32 10.79
C ASP A 136 7.41 -3.07 11.45
N ASP A 137 6.85 -2.59 12.55
CA ASP A 137 7.36 -1.45 13.31
C ASP A 137 8.79 -1.72 13.82
N LYS A 138 9.03 -2.93 14.34
CA LYS A 138 10.37 -3.33 14.77
C LYS A 138 11.35 -3.38 13.60
N LEU A 139 10.96 -3.99 12.48
CA LEU A 139 11.79 -4.04 11.28
C LEU A 139 12.15 -2.64 10.77
N SER A 140 11.18 -1.72 10.73
CA SER A 140 11.40 -0.32 10.35
C SER A 140 12.41 0.35 11.27
N THR A 141 12.27 0.20 12.59
CA THR A 141 13.20 0.76 13.58
C THR A 141 14.62 0.24 13.40
N GLU A 142 14.79 -1.07 13.21
CA GLU A 142 16.10 -1.68 12.99
C GLU A 142 16.75 -1.22 11.66
N GLN A 143 15.95 -1.04 10.62
CA GLN A 143 16.42 -0.48 9.35
C GLN A 143 16.91 0.96 9.49
N ASP A 144 16.23 1.79 10.27
CA ASP A 144 16.63 3.17 10.54
C ASP A 144 17.93 3.22 11.34
N ILE A 145 18.08 2.34 12.33
CA ILE A 145 19.34 2.19 13.10
C ILE A 145 20.47 1.77 12.16
N LEU A 146 20.26 0.78 11.31
CA LEU A 146 21.27 0.33 10.34
C LEU A 146 21.69 1.45 9.40
N LYS A 147 20.73 2.25 8.91
CA LYS A 147 21.00 3.41 8.06
C LYS A 147 21.86 4.44 8.79
N SER A 148 21.55 4.76 10.04
CA SER A 148 22.30 5.69 10.87
C SER A 148 23.73 5.21 11.11
N LEU A 149 23.92 3.94 11.44
CA LEU A 149 25.24 3.32 11.65
C LEU A 149 26.09 3.34 10.36
N ASN A 150 25.48 3.10 9.21
CA ASN A 150 26.18 3.19 7.93
C ASN A 150 26.64 4.61 7.62
N LEU A 151 25.84 5.63 7.93
CA LEU A 151 26.24 7.04 7.78
C LEU A 151 27.38 7.41 8.73
N GLU A 152 27.31 6.98 9.99
CA GLU A 152 28.38 7.19 10.98
C GLU A 152 29.68 6.51 10.54
N LYS A 153 29.61 5.25 10.07
CA LYS A 153 30.77 4.55 9.50
C LYS A 153 31.39 5.32 8.34
N GLN A 154 30.58 5.83 7.41
CA GLN A 154 31.06 6.63 6.29
C GLN A 154 31.77 7.91 6.77
N TYR A 155 31.18 8.60 7.74
CA TYR A 155 31.77 9.80 8.33
C TYR A 155 33.13 9.49 8.95
N LEU A 156 33.24 8.45 9.77
CA LEU A 156 34.50 8.04 10.41
C LEU A 156 35.56 7.65 9.39
N LEU A 157 35.19 6.91 8.34
CA LEU A 157 36.13 6.57 7.26
C LEU A 157 36.67 7.83 6.59
N CYS A 158 35.86 8.83 6.32
CA CYS A 158 36.30 10.11 5.77
C CYS A 158 37.24 10.84 6.73
N GLN A 159 37.00 10.80 8.04
CA GLN A 159 37.86 11.47 9.02
C GLN A 159 39.21 10.75 9.23
N MET A 160 39.23 9.43 9.07
CA MET A 160 40.45 8.62 9.32
C MET A 160 41.41 8.56 8.12
N PHE A 161 40.90 8.74 6.91
CA PHE A 161 41.70 8.51 5.68
C PHE A 161 41.79 9.73 4.74
N ILE A 162 41.29 10.88 5.16
CA ILE A 162 41.46 12.18 4.51
C ILE A 162 42.13 13.15 5.49
#